data_1edc363152a3accbbc6f505465fce138
#
_entry.id   1edc363152a3accbbc6f505465fce138
#
_cell.length_a   1.000
_cell.length_b   1.000
_cell.length_c   1.000
_cell.angle_alpha   90.00
_cell.angle_beta   90.00
_cell.angle_gamma   90.00
#
_symmetry.space_group_name_H-M   'P 1'
#
loop_
_entity.id
_entity.type
_entity.pdbx_description
1 polymer ?
#
loop_
_entity_poly.entity_id
_entity_poly.type
_entity_poly.pdbx_seq_one_letter_code
_entity_poly.pdbx_strand_id
1 'polypeptide(L)'
;MWLKQLSLLHFKNYTESTLEFSPATNAFTGYNGAGKTNLLDAIHYLSLCKSYFNPIDSQHIKKGEDWFMVQGLFEKTVDVADSISCSLKKNQKKQFRKNKKDYPRLADHIGQYPLVMITPNDVGIILDGSEERRKFIDNVISQTDNRYLDTLIQYNRIILQRNQFLKSAAASRQLDLGLLEIFNSQLVEVGNQIFAKRKAFMQEFSPFFKKHYDYISDHAEMVELHYESPLLHDTFAHLLETNQDKDRALERTSQGIHKDDLNFSIHEGMPLKKFGSQGQQKSFLIALKLAQYSFFKEKKGFSPLLLLDDIFDKLDDKRTKKIMQMVSDDAFGQIFVTDTDADRISQIFQDIGKPIRIFDVKEGAANEKI
;
A
#
# COMPACT_ATOMS: atom_id res chain seq x y z
N MET A 1 17.21 6.84 4.77
CA MET A 1 16.04 7.49 5.46
C MET A 1 15.49 6.51 6.49
N TRP A 2 15.20 6.98 7.71
CA TRP A 2 14.59 6.17 8.77
C TRP A 2 13.74 7.04 9.70
N LEU A 3 12.75 6.44 10.36
CA LEU A 3 11.90 7.09 11.36
C LEU A 3 12.61 7.01 12.72
N LYS A 4 13.03 8.15 13.25
CA LYS A 4 13.76 8.24 14.51
C LYS A 4 12.84 8.24 15.71
N GLN A 5 11.70 8.94 15.61
CA GLN A 5 10.74 9.10 16.71
C GLN A 5 9.32 9.07 16.16
N LEU A 6 8.41 8.46 16.91
CA LEU A 6 6.97 8.49 16.71
C LEU A 6 6.29 8.99 17.97
N SER A 7 5.44 10.01 17.84
CA SER A 7 4.59 10.52 18.93
C SER A 7 3.12 10.40 18.55
N LEU A 8 2.32 9.90 19.46
CA LEU A 8 0.88 9.68 19.33
C LEU A 8 0.14 10.41 20.43
N LEU A 9 -0.95 11.09 20.09
CA LEU A 9 -1.92 11.66 21.02
C LEU A 9 -3.33 11.27 20.58
N HIS A 10 -4.10 10.63 21.45
CA HIS A 10 -5.49 10.20 21.25
C HIS A 10 -5.72 9.42 19.95
N PHE A 11 -4.72 8.61 19.52
CA PHE A 11 -4.77 7.84 18.29
C PHE A 11 -5.18 6.40 18.59
N LYS A 12 -6.35 5.97 18.10
CA LYS A 12 -6.94 4.64 18.30
C LYS A 12 -7.02 4.28 19.80
N ASN A 13 -6.19 3.35 20.29
CA ASN A 13 -6.16 2.97 21.71
C ASN A 13 -5.11 3.74 22.52
N TYR A 14 -4.21 4.49 21.87
CA TYR A 14 -3.18 5.29 22.56
C TYR A 14 -3.72 6.60 23.08
N THR A 15 -3.48 6.91 24.37
CA THR A 15 -3.74 8.23 24.93
C THR A 15 -2.61 9.17 24.58
N GLU A 16 -1.41 8.80 24.99
CA GLU A 16 -0.15 9.48 24.68
C GLU A 16 0.97 8.43 24.63
N SER A 17 1.85 8.53 23.66
CA SER A 17 3.02 7.67 23.55
C SER A 17 4.09 8.35 22.72
N THR A 18 5.35 8.29 23.16
CA THR A 18 6.50 8.74 22.38
C THR A 18 7.54 7.64 22.39
N LEU A 19 7.95 7.19 21.19
CA LEU A 19 8.87 6.08 21.00
C LEU A 19 10.05 6.54 20.15
N GLU A 20 11.25 6.18 20.58
CA GLU A 20 12.49 6.33 19.80
C GLU A 20 12.91 5.01 19.23
N PHE A 21 13.29 4.98 17.95
CA PHE A 21 13.57 3.77 17.22
C PHE A 21 15.05 3.60 16.87
N SER A 22 15.45 2.37 16.61
CA SER A 22 16.71 2.02 15.98
C SER A 22 16.60 2.21 14.44
N PRO A 23 17.63 2.64 13.75
CA PRO A 23 17.65 2.67 12.29
C PRO A 23 17.61 1.28 11.62
N ALA A 24 17.79 0.21 12.39
CA ALA A 24 17.70 -1.18 11.95
C ALA A 24 16.31 -1.77 12.25
N THR A 25 16.23 -2.82 13.06
CA THR A 25 14.98 -3.51 13.36
C THR A 25 14.40 -3.08 14.70
N ASN A 26 13.07 -2.85 14.70
CA ASN A 26 12.27 -2.54 15.87
C ASN A 26 11.10 -3.51 15.95
N ALA A 27 10.93 -4.20 17.07
CA ALA A 27 9.85 -5.15 17.29
C ALA A 27 8.84 -4.63 18.31
N PHE A 28 7.57 -4.76 18.01
CA PHE A 28 6.47 -4.51 18.92
C PHE A 28 5.89 -5.85 19.35
N THR A 29 6.05 -6.22 20.62
CA THR A 29 5.59 -7.47 21.19
C THR A 29 4.49 -7.26 22.22
N GLY A 30 3.61 -8.26 22.42
CA GLY A 30 2.51 -8.17 23.38
C GLY A 30 1.27 -8.93 22.91
N TYR A 31 0.26 -9.04 23.76
CA TYR A 31 -0.95 -9.76 23.48
C TYR A 31 -1.74 -9.19 22.30
N ASN A 32 -2.64 -10.02 21.72
CA ASN A 32 -3.55 -9.54 20.67
C ASN A 32 -4.46 -8.44 21.25
N GLY A 33 -4.68 -7.39 20.44
CA GLY A 33 -5.46 -6.22 20.86
C GLY A 33 -4.69 -5.19 21.70
N ALA A 34 -3.44 -5.44 22.10
CA ALA A 34 -2.63 -4.48 22.88
C ALA A 34 -2.37 -3.15 22.16
N GLY A 35 -2.34 -3.15 20.82
CA GLY A 35 -2.11 -1.95 20.02
C GLY A 35 -0.90 -2.01 19.10
N LYS A 36 -0.24 -3.16 18.93
CA LYS A 36 0.93 -3.35 18.05
C LYS A 36 0.66 -2.88 16.61
N THR A 37 -0.39 -3.41 16.00
CA THR A 37 -0.85 -3.03 14.65
C THR A 37 -1.18 -1.53 14.56
N ASN A 38 -1.66 -0.91 15.64
CA ASN A 38 -1.96 0.52 15.66
C ASN A 38 -0.70 1.39 15.57
N LEU A 39 0.44 0.94 16.09
CA LEU A 39 1.74 1.60 15.90
C LEU A 39 2.19 1.54 14.45
N LEU A 40 2.09 0.35 13.82
CA LEU A 40 2.40 0.22 12.40
C LEU A 40 1.48 1.09 11.53
N ASP A 41 0.18 1.15 11.87
CA ASP A 41 -0.77 1.99 11.15
C ASP A 41 -0.49 3.48 11.32
N ALA A 42 0.00 3.92 12.48
CA ALA A 42 0.45 5.30 12.68
C ALA A 42 1.64 5.65 11.77
N ILE A 43 2.61 4.74 11.63
CA ILE A 43 3.75 4.92 10.73
C ILE A 43 3.26 4.96 9.27
N HIS A 44 2.35 4.05 8.89
CA HIS A 44 1.72 4.05 7.57
C HIS A 44 0.96 5.36 7.30
N TYR A 45 0.25 5.87 8.31
CA TYR A 45 -0.52 7.11 8.20
C TYR A 45 0.39 8.32 7.91
N LEU A 46 1.57 8.38 8.56
CA LEU A 46 2.58 9.41 8.30
C LEU A 46 3.19 9.32 6.90
N SER A 47 3.25 8.14 6.30
CA SER A 47 3.82 7.92 4.97
C SER A 47 2.81 8.16 3.84
N LEU A 48 1.56 7.70 4.01
CA LEU A 48 0.55 7.66 2.95
C LEU A 48 -0.70 8.52 3.23
N CYS A 49 -0.66 9.38 4.24
CA CYS A 49 -1.75 10.28 4.64
C CYS A 49 -3.09 9.59 4.93
N LYS A 50 -3.10 8.28 5.16
CA LYS A 50 -4.29 7.48 5.44
C LYS A 50 -3.95 6.23 6.23
N SER A 51 -4.92 5.69 6.94
CA SER A 51 -4.80 4.37 7.58
C SER A 51 -4.72 3.27 6.52
N TYR A 52 -4.01 2.20 6.86
CA TYR A 52 -3.98 0.97 6.07
C TYR A 52 -5.28 0.18 6.19
N PHE A 53 -5.84 0.14 7.39
CA PHE A 53 -6.95 -0.74 7.76
C PHE A 53 -8.34 -0.10 7.61
N ASN A 54 -8.44 1.23 7.80
CA ASN A 54 -9.73 1.90 7.80
C ASN A 54 -9.67 3.27 7.09
N PRO A 55 -10.45 3.46 6.01
CA PRO A 55 -10.43 4.70 5.25
C PRO A 55 -11.11 5.89 5.96
N ILE A 56 -11.83 5.66 7.08
CA ILE A 56 -12.60 6.70 7.77
C ILE A 56 -11.70 7.35 8.85
N ASP A 57 -11.14 8.50 8.54
CA ASP A 57 -10.18 9.19 9.40
C ASP A 57 -10.71 9.46 10.83
N SER A 58 -11.99 9.81 10.99
CA SER A 58 -12.60 10.10 12.30
C SER A 58 -12.65 8.89 13.25
N GLN A 59 -12.59 7.67 12.71
CA GLN A 59 -12.57 6.45 13.51
C GLN A 59 -11.21 6.14 14.13
N HIS A 60 -10.19 6.93 13.81
CA HIS A 60 -8.87 6.84 14.46
C HIS A 60 -8.76 7.70 15.70
N ILE A 61 -9.75 8.55 15.98
CA ILE A 61 -9.82 9.30 17.25
C ILE A 61 -10.13 8.32 18.37
N LYS A 62 -9.35 8.37 19.45
CA LYS A 62 -9.57 7.54 20.64
C LYS A 62 -10.99 7.73 21.17
N LYS A 63 -11.62 6.66 21.63
CA LYS A 63 -12.96 6.70 22.22
C LYS A 63 -12.97 7.63 23.44
N GLY A 64 -13.89 8.60 23.42
CA GLY A 64 -14.01 9.62 24.47
C GLY A 64 -13.30 10.94 24.12
N GLU A 65 -12.48 10.97 23.06
CA GLU A 65 -11.76 12.15 22.63
C GLU A 65 -12.36 12.80 21.38
N ASP A 66 -11.97 14.05 21.10
CA ASP A 66 -12.48 14.82 19.97
C ASP A 66 -11.47 15.03 18.84
N TRP A 67 -10.22 14.64 19.04
CA TRP A 67 -9.15 14.81 18.09
C TRP A 67 -8.04 13.80 18.31
N PHE A 68 -7.18 13.63 17.30
CA PHE A 68 -5.92 12.90 17.43
C PHE A 68 -4.76 13.65 16.77
N MET A 69 -3.53 13.31 17.16
CA MET A 69 -2.32 13.70 16.46
C MET A 69 -1.35 12.52 16.37
N VAL A 70 -0.74 12.38 15.20
CA VAL A 70 0.38 11.48 14.94
C VAL A 70 1.53 12.33 14.41
N GLN A 71 2.71 12.22 15.01
CA GLN A 71 3.90 12.93 14.57
C GLN A 71 5.09 11.98 14.47
N GLY A 72 5.89 12.12 13.41
CA GLY A 72 7.12 11.38 13.18
C GLY A 72 8.29 12.31 12.88
N LEU A 73 9.47 11.94 13.38
CA LEU A 73 10.73 12.58 13.03
C LEU A 73 11.51 11.64 12.12
N PHE A 74 11.61 11.98 10.83
CA PHE A 74 12.32 11.21 9.82
C PHE A 74 13.71 11.78 9.58
N GLU A 75 14.74 10.99 9.79
CA GLU A 75 16.13 11.35 9.47
C GLU A 75 16.46 10.86 8.06
N LYS A 76 16.82 11.78 7.17
CA LYS A 76 17.14 11.47 5.77
C LYS A 76 18.61 11.22 5.56
N THR A 77 19.43 12.08 6.12
CA THR A 77 20.89 12.01 6.17
C THR A 77 21.33 12.50 7.54
N VAL A 78 22.59 12.33 7.87
CA VAL A 78 23.16 12.88 9.13
C VAL A 78 22.80 14.36 9.21
N ASP A 79 22.20 14.78 10.34
CA ASP A 79 21.78 16.16 10.67
C ASP A 79 20.62 16.75 9.84
N VAL A 80 19.99 15.97 8.94
CA VAL A 80 18.81 16.43 8.19
C VAL A 80 17.59 15.61 8.57
N ALA A 81 16.73 16.17 9.40
CA ALA A 81 15.50 15.53 9.83
C ALA A 81 14.26 16.33 9.38
N ASP A 82 13.24 15.59 8.95
CA ASP A 82 11.91 16.14 8.66
C ASP A 82 10.93 15.75 9.76
N SER A 83 10.25 16.74 10.34
CA SER A 83 9.10 16.51 11.22
C SER A 83 7.82 16.44 10.39
N ILE A 84 7.16 15.30 10.40
CA ILE A 84 5.88 15.06 9.74
C ILE A 84 4.81 14.91 10.79
N SER A 85 3.71 15.65 10.66
CA SER A 85 2.58 15.54 11.61
C SER A 85 1.25 15.50 10.87
N CYS A 86 0.35 14.68 11.39
CA CYS A 86 -1.04 14.64 11.01
C CYS A 86 -1.92 14.87 12.23
N SER A 87 -2.89 15.77 12.13
CA SER A 87 -3.91 15.97 13.15
C SER A 87 -5.29 16.03 12.53
N LEU A 88 -6.27 15.51 13.24
CA LEU A 88 -7.68 15.57 12.89
C LEU A 88 -8.52 15.88 14.12
N LYS A 89 -9.40 16.86 14.00
CA LYS A 89 -10.49 17.11 14.95
C LYS A 89 -11.82 16.70 14.34
N LYS A 90 -12.75 16.16 15.13
CA LYS A 90 -14.09 15.78 14.68
C LYS A 90 -14.73 16.89 13.85
N ASN A 91 -15.36 16.53 12.74
CA ASN A 91 -16.03 17.44 11.82
C ASN A 91 -15.12 18.51 11.16
N GLN A 92 -13.81 18.35 11.21
CA GLN A 92 -12.87 19.23 10.53
C GLN A 92 -12.07 18.47 9.48
N LYS A 93 -11.45 19.21 8.55
CA LYS A 93 -10.52 18.65 7.59
C LYS A 93 -9.21 18.26 8.28
N LYS A 94 -8.66 17.11 7.89
CA LYS A 94 -7.37 16.64 8.30
C LYS A 94 -6.27 17.63 7.92
N GLN A 95 -5.39 17.94 8.87
CA GLN A 95 -4.21 18.77 8.65
C GLN A 95 -2.97 17.87 8.58
N PHE A 96 -2.19 18.06 7.53
CA PHE A 96 -0.95 17.31 7.33
C PHE A 96 0.19 18.30 7.08
N ARG A 97 1.26 18.20 7.89
CA ARG A 97 2.35 19.18 7.91
C ARG A 97 3.71 18.53 7.77
N LYS A 98 4.58 19.24 7.08
CA LYS A 98 6.02 18.98 7.06
C LYS A 98 6.76 20.18 7.62
N ASN A 99 7.59 19.97 8.66
CA ASN A 99 8.36 21.02 9.31
C ASN A 99 7.47 22.23 9.73
N LYS A 100 6.28 21.92 10.30
CA LYS A 100 5.24 22.87 10.72
C LYS A 100 4.52 23.62 9.57
N LYS A 101 4.83 23.33 8.31
CA LYS A 101 4.15 23.92 7.15
C LYS A 101 3.10 22.95 6.60
N ASP A 102 1.89 23.45 6.34
CA ASP A 102 0.82 22.64 5.75
C ASP A 102 1.16 22.25 4.32
N TYR A 103 0.80 21.02 3.91
CA TYR A 103 0.85 20.63 2.51
C TYR A 103 -0.33 21.28 1.74
N PRO A 104 -0.07 21.92 0.59
CA PRO A 104 -1.15 22.44 -0.25
C PRO A 104 -2.10 21.31 -0.71
N ARG A 105 -1.52 20.16 -1.08
CA ARG A 105 -2.24 18.95 -1.46
C ARG A 105 -1.60 17.73 -0.80
N LEU A 106 -2.40 16.80 -0.29
CA LEU A 106 -1.87 15.55 0.29
C LEU A 106 -1.11 14.70 -0.73
N ALA A 107 -1.46 14.80 -2.02
CA ALA A 107 -0.74 14.14 -3.11
C ALA A 107 0.74 14.54 -3.18
N ASP A 108 1.10 15.76 -2.77
CA ASP A 108 2.47 16.25 -2.79
C ASP A 108 3.37 15.58 -1.73
N HIS A 109 2.75 14.94 -0.72
CA HIS A 109 3.44 14.16 0.30
C HIS A 109 3.74 12.72 -0.15
N ILE A 110 2.86 12.14 -0.97
CA ILE A 110 2.95 10.73 -1.36
C ILE A 110 4.29 10.44 -2.05
N GLY A 111 4.97 9.40 -1.59
CA GLY A 111 6.27 8.95 -2.11
C GLY A 111 7.49 9.71 -1.59
N GLN A 112 7.32 10.70 -0.66
CA GLN A 112 8.45 11.33 0.02
C GLN A 112 9.06 10.44 1.10
N TYR A 113 8.24 9.61 1.74
CA TYR A 113 8.61 8.64 2.78
C TYR A 113 8.07 7.26 2.36
N PRO A 114 8.66 6.63 1.33
CA PRO A 114 8.15 5.38 0.79
C PRO A 114 8.16 4.28 1.83
N LEU A 115 7.10 3.48 1.81
CA LEU A 115 6.83 2.46 2.80
C LEU A 115 6.18 1.24 2.14
N VAL A 116 6.59 0.06 2.59
CA VAL A 116 5.92 -1.20 2.28
C VAL A 116 5.38 -1.80 3.58
N MET A 117 4.11 -2.14 3.57
CA MET A 117 3.47 -2.84 4.67
C MET A 117 2.99 -4.22 4.21
N ILE A 118 3.27 -5.24 5.02
CA ILE A 118 2.83 -6.62 4.82
C ILE A 118 1.97 -7.01 6.01
N THR A 119 0.74 -7.44 5.75
CA THR A 119 -0.22 -7.85 6.77
C THR A 119 -0.92 -9.15 6.38
N PRO A 120 -1.53 -9.89 7.32
CA PRO A 120 -2.34 -11.06 6.99
C PRO A 120 -3.52 -10.75 6.05
N ASN A 121 -4.05 -9.51 6.09
CA ASN A 121 -5.17 -9.08 5.25
C ASN A 121 -4.79 -8.87 3.78
N ASP A 122 -3.51 -8.74 3.47
CA ASP A 122 -3.04 -8.56 2.09
C ASP A 122 -3.36 -9.77 1.18
N VAL A 123 -3.74 -10.90 1.76
CA VAL A 123 -4.22 -12.05 0.99
C VAL A 123 -5.41 -11.68 0.09
N GLY A 124 -6.14 -10.61 0.42
CA GLY A 124 -7.18 -10.03 -0.43
C GLY A 124 -6.69 -9.64 -1.83
N ILE A 125 -5.40 -9.28 -2.00
CA ILE A 125 -4.82 -9.03 -3.33
C ILE A 125 -4.94 -10.26 -4.23
N ILE A 126 -4.83 -11.47 -3.66
CA ILE A 126 -4.96 -12.74 -4.40
C ILE A 126 -6.42 -13.19 -4.46
N LEU A 127 -7.15 -13.13 -3.35
CA LEU A 127 -8.47 -13.76 -3.20
C LEU A 127 -9.63 -12.87 -3.62
N ASP A 128 -9.50 -11.56 -3.52
CA ASP A 128 -10.59 -10.61 -3.81
C ASP A 128 -10.67 -10.24 -5.31
N GLY A 129 -11.47 -9.23 -5.61
CA GLY A 129 -11.67 -8.75 -6.97
C GLY A 129 -10.48 -7.98 -7.53
N SER A 130 -10.56 -7.65 -8.82
CA SER A 130 -9.55 -6.86 -9.55
C SER A 130 -9.31 -5.47 -8.95
N GLU A 131 -10.24 -4.95 -8.14
CA GLU A 131 -10.10 -3.64 -7.49
C GLU A 131 -8.89 -3.62 -6.54
N GLU A 132 -8.70 -4.66 -5.72
CA GLU A 132 -7.56 -4.73 -4.79
C GLU A 132 -6.22 -4.81 -5.54
N ARG A 133 -6.18 -5.56 -6.65
CA ARG A 133 -5.00 -5.64 -7.50
C ARG A 133 -4.68 -4.32 -8.21
N ARG A 134 -5.70 -3.59 -8.70
CA ARG A 134 -5.50 -2.23 -9.23
C ARG A 134 -5.00 -1.28 -8.15
N LYS A 135 -5.60 -1.31 -6.93
CA LYS A 135 -5.12 -0.50 -5.79
C LYS A 135 -3.66 -0.77 -5.47
N PHE A 136 -3.24 -2.04 -5.55
CA PHE A 136 -1.83 -2.41 -5.36
C PHE A 136 -0.94 -1.74 -6.41
N ILE A 137 -1.24 -1.91 -7.72
CA ILE A 137 -0.47 -1.29 -8.82
C ILE A 137 -0.41 0.24 -8.64
N ASP A 138 -1.58 0.86 -8.44
CA ASP A 138 -1.70 2.32 -8.33
C ASP A 138 -0.94 2.86 -7.12
N ASN A 139 -0.95 2.14 -5.99
CA ASN A 139 -0.19 2.50 -4.80
C ASN A 139 1.32 2.48 -5.08
N VAL A 140 1.81 1.43 -5.76
CA VAL A 140 3.24 1.31 -6.08
C VAL A 140 3.68 2.43 -7.04
N ILE A 141 2.97 2.63 -8.14
CA ILE A 141 3.35 3.65 -9.12
C ILE A 141 3.24 5.05 -8.51
N SER A 142 2.17 5.33 -7.75
CA SER A 142 1.95 6.66 -7.15
C SER A 142 3.03 7.09 -6.16
N GLN A 143 3.66 6.15 -5.45
CA GLN A 143 4.77 6.45 -4.55
C GLN A 143 6.08 6.76 -5.29
N THR A 144 6.19 6.40 -6.58
CA THR A 144 7.39 6.64 -7.40
C THR A 144 7.20 7.74 -8.44
N ASP A 145 5.96 8.01 -8.84
CA ASP A 145 5.61 8.97 -9.89
C ASP A 145 4.39 9.83 -9.50
N ASN A 146 4.65 11.06 -9.04
CA ASN A 146 3.57 11.98 -8.63
C ASN A 146 2.69 12.43 -9.81
N ARG A 147 3.22 12.45 -11.05
CA ARG A 147 2.41 12.77 -12.24
C ARG A 147 1.39 11.68 -12.50
N TYR A 148 1.78 10.42 -12.30
CA TYR A 148 0.83 9.30 -12.36
C TYR A 148 -0.31 9.47 -11.36
N LEU A 149 0.01 9.83 -10.11
CA LEU A 149 -1.01 10.06 -9.07
C LEU A 149 -1.99 11.18 -9.47
N ASP A 150 -1.47 12.30 -9.99
CA ASP A 150 -2.31 13.41 -10.48
C ASP A 150 -3.23 12.95 -11.63
N THR A 151 -2.68 12.21 -12.60
CA THR A 151 -3.45 11.67 -13.73
C THR A 151 -4.51 10.66 -13.25
N LEU A 152 -4.19 9.82 -12.26
CA LEU A 152 -5.15 8.86 -11.67
C LEU A 152 -6.29 9.58 -10.94
N ILE A 153 -5.99 10.62 -10.18
CA ILE A 153 -7.00 11.46 -9.51
C ILE A 153 -7.93 12.10 -10.55
N GLN A 154 -7.36 12.64 -11.62
CA GLN A 154 -8.12 13.24 -12.73
C GLN A 154 -9.03 12.20 -13.40
N TYR A 155 -8.50 11.04 -13.76
CA TYR A 155 -9.27 9.93 -14.35
C TYR A 155 -10.46 9.53 -13.49
N ASN A 156 -10.22 9.30 -12.20
CA ASN A 156 -11.28 8.92 -11.26
C ASN A 156 -12.38 9.98 -11.15
N ARG A 157 -12.00 11.28 -11.19
CA ARG A 157 -12.97 12.38 -11.22
C ARG A 157 -13.84 12.37 -12.48
N ILE A 158 -13.21 12.21 -13.66
CA ILE A 158 -13.92 12.19 -14.95
C ILE A 158 -14.86 10.97 -15.02
N ILE A 159 -14.43 9.79 -14.58
CA ILE A 159 -15.27 8.58 -14.50
C ILE A 159 -16.53 8.83 -13.65
N LEU A 160 -16.35 9.43 -12.48
CA LEU A 160 -17.48 9.75 -11.61
C LEU A 160 -18.46 10.73 -12.28
N GLN A 161 -17.94 11.79 -12.90
CA GLN A 161 -18.76 12.79 -13.61
C GLN A 161 -19.50 12.19 -14.81
N ARG A 162 -18.80 11.38 -15.64
CA ARG A 162 -19.42 10.68 -16.77
C ARG A 162 -20.51 9.72 -16.31
N ASN A 163 -20.26 8.93 -15.26
CA ASN A 163 -21.27 7.99 -14.73
C ASN A 163 -22.48 8.74 -14.15
N GLN A 164 -22.27 9.86 -13.47
CA GLN A 164 -23.37 10.70 -12.98
C GLN A 164 -24.17 11.31 -14.14
N PHE A 165 -23.49 11.75 -15.21
CA PHE A 165 -24.13 12.25 -16.42
C PHE A 165 -25.00 11.16 -17.08
N LEU A 166 -24.48 9.92 -17.25
CA LEU A 166 -25.23 8.81 -17.80
C LEU A 166 -26.50 8.49 -16.98
N LYS A 167 -26.41 8.51 -15.65
CA LYS A 167 -27.58 8.35 -14.76
C LYS A 167 -28.61 9.45 -14.95
N SER A 168 -28.16 10.71 -15.02
CA SER A 168 -29.05 11.85 -15.23
C SER A 168 -29.74 11.80 -16.60
N ALA A 169 -28.99 11.40 -17.65
CA ALA A 169 -29.52 11.23 -19.00
C ALA A 169 -30.56 10.09 -19.08
N ALA A 170 -30.38 9.00 -18.34
CA ALA A 170 -31.36 7.92 -18.24
C ALA A 170 -32.64 8.40 -17.55
N ALA A 171 -32.55 9.14 -16.45
CA ALA A 171 -33.67 9.69 -15.71
C ALA A 171 -34.47 10.70 -16.54
N SER A 172 -33.79 11.61 -17.25
CA SER A 172 -34.47 12.64 -18.11
C SER A 172 -34.88 12.13 -19.48
N ARG A 173 -34.45 10.95 -19.89
CA ARG A 173 -34.54 10.37 -21.23
C ARG A 173 -33.93 11.27 -22.33
N GLN A 174 -33.02 12.13 -21.96
CA GLN A 174 -32.30 13.04 -22.87
C GLN A 174 -30.81 12.84 -22.69
N LEU A 175 -30.13 12.53 -23.79
CA LEU A 175 -28.67 12.38 -23.82
C LEU A 175 -28.07 13.48 -24.69
N ASP A 176 -27.27 14.34 -24.06
CA ASP A 176 -26.43 15.30 -24.80
C ASP A 176 -25.18 14.57 -25.30
N LEU A 177 -25.16 14.28 -26.61
CA LEU A 177 -24.03 13.59 -27.25
C LEU A 177 -22.77 14.46 -27.26
N GLY A 178 -22.90 15.78 -27.36
CA GLY A 178 -21.75 16.69 -27.33
C GLY A 178 -21.05 16.66 -25.97
N LEU A 179 -21.82 16.68 -24.88
CA LEU A 179 -21.26 16.59 -23.54
C LEU A 179 -20.65 15.20 -23.28
N LEU A 180 -21.27 14.11 -23.78
CA LEU A 180 -20.73 12.78 -23.69
C LEU A 180 -19.36 12.67 -24.37
N GLU A 181 -19.21 13.27 -25.55
CA GLU A 181 -17.97 13.27 -26.33
C GLU A 181 -16.86 14.04 -25.60
N ILE A 182 -17.19 15.12 -24.89
CA ILE A 182 -16.20 15.82 -24.05
C ILE A 182 -15.67 14.90 -22.95
N PHE A 183 -16.55 14.15 -22.25
CA PHE A 183 -16.11 13.18 -21.24
C PHE A 183 -15.27 12.06 -21.87
N ASN A 184 -15.67 11.53 -23.04
CA ASN A 184 -14.96 10.49 -23.75
C ASN A 184 -13.53 10.93 -24.12
N SER A 185 -13.41 12.11 -24.73
CA SER A 185 -12.10 12.69 -25.12
C SER A 185 -11.17 12.88 -23.91
N GLN A 186 -11.69 13.40 -22.80
CA GLN A 186 -10.92 13.55 -21.56
C GLN A 186 -10.50 12.19 -20.98
N LEU A 187 -11.38 11.18 -20.99
CA LEU A 187 -11.04 9.83 -20.50
C LEU A 187 -9.97 9.17 -21.37
N VAL A 188 -10.07 9.34 -22.70
CA VAL A 188 -9.07 8.79 -23.65
C VAL A 188 -7.70 9.36 -23.38
N GLU A 189 -7.59 10.68 -23.19
CA GLU A 189 -6.33 11.35 -22.92
C GLU A 189 -5.65 10.81 -21.66
N VAL A 190 -6.34 10.89 -20.51
CA VAL A 190 -5.74 10.49 -19.22
C VAL A 190 -5.66 8.97 -19.07
N GLY A 191 -6.60 8.21 -19.62
CA GLY A 191 -6.62 6.75 -19.56
C GLY A 191 -5.48 6.12 -20.32
N ASN A 192 -5.13 6.64 -21.51
CA ASN A 192 -3.97 6.17 -22.28
C ASN A 192 -2.65 6.41 -21.54
N GLN A 193 -2.52 7.54 -20.82
CA GLN A 193 -1.33 7.83 -20.01
C GLN A 193 -1.19 6.80 -18.86
N ILE A 194 -2.30 6.50 -18.16
CA ILE A 194 -2.30 5.52 -17.08
C ILE A 194 -1.99 4.12 -17.60
N PHE A 195 -2.62 3.72 -18.71
CA PHE A 195 -2.37 2.43 -19.35
C PHE A 195 -0.89 2.25 -19.72
N ALA A 196 -0.30 3.25 -20.40
CA ALA A 196 1.12 3.21 -20.77
C ALA A 196 2.04 3.05 -19.55
N LYS A 197 1.74 3.78 -18.47
CA LYS A 197 2.50 3.69 -17.21
C LYS A 197 2.35 2.34 -16.51
N ARG A 198 1.14 1.78 -16.44
CA ARG A 198 0.91 0.45 -15.85
C ARG A 198 1.61 -0.65 -16.66
N LYS A 199 1.54 -0.59 -18.00
CA LYS A 199 2.22 -1.53 -18.88
C LYS A 199 3.74 -1.49 -18.68
N ALA A 200 4.35 -0.30 -18.67
CA ALA A 200 5.77 -0.12 -18.43
C ALA A 200 6.17 -0.60 -17.01
N PHE A 201 5.38 -0.25 -15.99
CA PHE A 201 5.59 -0.71 -14.62
C PHE A 201 5.64 -2.24 -14.53
N MET A 202 4.72 -2.95 -15.17
CA MET A 202 4.70 -4.41 -15.11
C MET A 202 5.94 -5.05 -15.73
N GLN A 203 6.47 -4.47 -16.80
CA GLN A 203 7.72 -4.94 -17.42
C GLN A 203 8.93 -4.77 -16.47
N GLU A 204 9.00 -3.66 -15.76
CA GLU A 204 10.07 -3.36 -14.81
C GLU A 204 9.92 -4.14 -13.49
N PHE A 205 8.69 -4.32 -13.01
CA PHE A 205 8.36 -4.91 -11.72
C PHE A 205 8.48 -6.44 -11.69
N SER A 206 8.08 -7.11 -12.77
CA SER A 206 8.02 -8.58 -12.83
C SER A 206 9.36 -9.27 -12.53
N PRO A 207 10.53 -8.76 -12.97
CA PRO A 207 11.83 -9.33 -12.58
C PRO A 207 12.10 -9.31 -11.07
N PHE A 208 11.71 -8.24 -10.37
CA PHE A 208 11.85 -8.17 -8.90
C PHE A 208 10.98 -9.21 -8.22
N PHE A 209 9.74 -9.33 -8.67
CA PHE A 209 8.82 -10.34 -8.14
C PHE A 209 9.38 -11.75 -8.32
N LYS A 210 9.80 -12.09 -9.54
CA LYS A 210 10.38 -13.41 -9.84
C LYS A 210 11.59 -13.70 -8.95
N LYS A 211 12.52 -12.77 -8.83
CA LYS A 211 13.70 -12.91 -7.96
C LYS A 211 13.34 -13.26 -6.52
N HIS A 212 12.38 -12.54 -5.93
CA HIS A 212 11.98 -12.78 -4.54
C HIS A 212 11.21 -14.09 -4.38
N TYR A 213 10.34 -14.43 -5.33
CA TYR A 213 9.61 -15.68 -5.26
C TYR A 213 10.52 -16.89 -5.43
N ASP A 214 11.42 -16.87 -6.40
CA ASP A 214 12.41 -17.93 -6.63
C ASP A 214 13.25 -18.18 -5.36
N TYR A 215 13.65 -17.12 -4.66
CA TYR A 215 14.39 -17.26 -3.40
C TYR A 215 13.53 -17.90 -2.29
N ILE A 216 12.26 -17.49 -2.13
CA ILE A 216 11.38 -18.02 -1.08
C ILE A 216 11.01 -19.49 -1.34
N SER A 217 10.79 -19.85 -2.62
CA SER A 217 10.35 -21.19 -3.04
C SER A 217 11.50 -22.17 -3.32
N ASP A 218 12.78 -21.76 -3.18
CA ASP A 218 13.96 -22.54 -3.62
C ASP A 218 13.92 -22.90 -5.11
N HIS A 219 13.38 -22.01 -5.97
CA HIS A 219 13.18 -22.27 -7.40
C HIS A 219 12.28 -23.49 -7.72
N ALA A 220 11.50 -23.97 -6.73
CA ALA A 220 10.68 -25.18 -6.89
C ALA A 220 9.37 -24.94 -7.64
N GLU A 221 8.96 -23.69 -7.83
CA GLU A 221 7.64 -23.35 -8.33
C GLU A 221 7.73 -22.26 -9.40
N MET A 222 7.02 -22.44 -10.51
CA MET A 222 6.88 -21.39 -11.53
C MET A 222 5.67 -20.51 -11.22
N VAL A 223 5.86 -19.22 -11.24
CA VAL A 223 4.82 -18.20 -11.03
C VAL A 223 4.95 -17.07 -12.01
N GLU A 224 3.82 -16.46 -12.37
CA GLU A 224 3.78 -15.33 -13.29
C GLU A 224 2.76 -14.28 -12.89
N LEU A 225 3.06 -13.04 -13.30
CA LEU A 225 2.18 -11.88 -13.19
C LEU A 225 1.73 -11.49 -14.62
N HIS A 226 0.44 -11.52 -14.88
CA HIS A 226 -0.13 -11.14 -16.17
C HIS A 226 -1.01 -9.89 -16.01
N TYR A 227 -0.58 -8.80 -16.63
CA TYR A 227 -1.39 -7.58 -16.69
C TYR A 227 -2.40 -7.70 -17.83
N GLU A 228 -3.66 -7.52 -17.50
CA GLU A 228 -4.77 -7.50 -18.44
C GLU A 228 -5.44 -6.14 -18.46
N SER A 229 -5.75 -5.66 -19.64
CA SER A 229 -6.46 -4.41 -19.86
C SER A 229 -7.26 -4.50 -21.17
N PRO A 230 -8.48 -3.94 -21.22
CA PRO A 230 -9.19 -3.78 -22.49
C PRO A 230 -8.35 -3.02 -23.52
N LEU A 231 -7.48 -2.13 -23.09
CA LEU A 231 -6.61 -1.32 -23.94
C LEU A 231 -5.42 -2.09 -24.55
N LEU A 232 -5.22 -3.36 -24.19
CA LEU A 232 -4.26 -4.23 -24.88
C LEU A 232 -4.78 -4.72 -26.24
N HIS A 233 -6.10 -4.72 -26.44
CA HIS A 233 -6.77 -5.32 -27.59
C HIS A 233 -7.36 -4.29 -28.55
N ASP A 234 -7.65 -3.06 -28.02
CA ASP A 234 -8.29 -2.01 -28.82
C ASP A 234 -7.96 -0.62 -28.28
N THR A 235 -8.20 0.44 -29.06
CA THR A 235 -8.01 1.81 -28.61
C THR A 235 -9.10 2.21 -27.63
N PHE A 236 -8.75 3.08 -26.66
CA PHE A 236 -9.74 3.50 -25.67
C PHE A 236 -10.91 4.28 -26.31
N ALA A 237 -10.63 5.10 -27.34
CA ALA A 237 -11.66 5.80 -28.10
C ALA A 237 -12.68 4.83 -28.72
N HIS A 238 -12.22 3.82 -29.44
CA HIS A 238 -13.08 2.81 -30.06
C HIS A 238 -13.84 1.96 -29.04
N LEU A 239 -13.22 1.64 -27.89
CA LEU A 239 -13.91 0.94 -26.80
C LEU A 239 -15.07 1.76 -26.22
N LEU A 240 -14.91 3.08 -26.06
CA LEU A 240 -15.98 3.95 -25.57
C LEU A 240 -17.10 4.13 -26.59
N GLU A 241 -16.75 4.25 -27.87
CA GLU A 241 -17.72 4.36 -28.99
C GLU A 241 -18.57 3.10 -29.12
N THR A 242 -17.94 1.94 -29.25
CA THR A 242 -18.64 0.66 -29.47
C THR A 242 -19.45 0.18 -28.27
N ASN A 243 -19.14 0.64 -27.06
CA ASN A 243 -19.89 0.29 -25.86
C ASN A 243 -20.84 1.41 -25.36
N GLN A 244 -21.12 2.43 -26.18
CA GLN A 244 -21.95 3.55 -25.76
C GLN A 244 -23.36 3.12 -25.34
N ASP A 245 -24.03 2.26 -26.09
CA ASP A 245 -25.37 1.78 -25.74
C ASP A 245 -25.38 0.92 -24.48
N LYS A 246 -24.32 0.12 -24.28
CA LYS A 246 -24.11 -0.66 -23.07
C LYS A 246 -23.90 0.25 -21.85
N ASP A 247 -23.09 1.30 -21.99
CA ASP A 247 -22.84 2.29 -20.95
C ASP A 247 -24.11 3.01 -20.55
N ARG A 248 -24.95 3.37 -21.54
CA ARG A 248 -26.29 3.99 -21.32
C ARG A 248 -27.21 3.04 -20.56
N ALA A 249 -27.30 1.78 -20.98
CA ALA A 249 -28.14 0.77 -20.33
C ALA A 249 -27.68 0.46 -18.89
N LEU A 250 -26.38 0.48 -18.63
CA LEU A 250 -25.79 0.21 -17.32
C LEU A 250 -25.64 1.48 -16.45
N GLU A 251 -25.94 2.66 -17.01
CA GLU A 251 -25.74 3.97 -16.37
C GLU A 251 -24.30 4.19 -15.84
N ARG A 252 -23.32 3.54 -16.47
CA ARG A 252 -21.91 3.60 -16.06
C ARG A 252 -20.96 3.19 -17.19
N THR A 253 -19.72 3.68 -17.11
CA THR A 253 -18.65 3.33 -18.03
C THR A 253 -18.25 1.85 -17.86
N SER A 254 -18.37 1.07 -18.94
CA SER A 254 -18.12 -0.38 -18.93
C SER A 254 -16.72 -0.77 -19.41
N GLN A 255 -15.99 0.14 -20.07
CA GLN A 255 -14.65 -0.11 -20.63
C GLN A 255 -13.65 0.97 -20.17
N GLY A 256 -12.37 0.61 -20.09
CA GLY A 256 -11.27 1.51 -19.71
C GLY A 256 -10.39 0.95 -18.61
N ILE A 257 -9.39 1.71 -18.17
CA ILE A 257 -8.34 1.28 -17.21
C ILE A 257 -8.89 0.89 -15.82
N HIS A 258 -10.10 1.30 -15.47
CA HIS A 258 -10.81 0.85 -14.27
C HIS A 258 -11.33 -0.60 -14.38
N LYS A 259 -11.14 -1.25 -15.53
CA LYS A 259 -11.39 -2.67 -15.78
C LYS A 259 -10.12 -3.50 -15.86
N ASP A 260 -8.95 -2.86 -15.77
CA ASP A 260 -7.70 -3.60 -15.75
C ASP A 260 -7.65 -4.61 -14.62
N ASP A 261 -6.88 -5.67 -14.84
CA ASP A 261 -6.62 -6.69 -13.83
C ASP A 261 -5.14 -7.11 -13.83
N LEU A 262 -4.73 -7.77 -12.76
CA LEU A 262 -3.44 -8.43 -12.62
C LEU A 262 -3.68 -9.88 -12.25
N ASN A 263 -3.54 -10.78 -13.21
CA ASN A 263 -3.74 -12.20 -13.01
C ASN A 263 -2.47 -12.85 -12.47
N PHE A 264 -2.65 -13.70 -11.49
CA PHE A 264 -1.59 -14.45 -10.82
C PHE A 264 -1.71 -15.92 -11.19
N SER A 265 -0.65 -16.50 -11.75
CA SER A 265 -0.60 -17.91 -12.09
C SER A 265 0.53 -18.64 -11.38
N ILE A 266 0.33 -19.95 -11.21
CA ILE A 266 1.28 -20.92 -10.70
C ILE A 266 1.23 -22.16 -11.57
N HIS A 267 2.31 -22.92 -11.70
CA HIS A 267 2.35 -24.18 -12.46
C HIS A 267 1.70 -24.06 -13.85
N GLU A 268 2.46 -23.65 -14.86
CA GLU A 268 2.02 -23.60 -16.26
C GLU A 268 0.69 -22.85 -16.52
N GLY A 269 0.49 -21.72 -15.80
CA GLY A 269 -0.65 -20.84 -16.05
C GLY A 269 -1.91 -21.12 -15.21
N MET A 270 -1.88 -22.02 -14.26
CA MET A 270 -3.02 -22.26 -13.36
C MET A 270 -3.27 -21.06 -12.44
N PRO A 271 -4.52 -20.54 -12.32
CA PRO A 271 -4.83 -19.43 -11.43
C PRO A 271 -4.45 -19.72 -9.98
N LEU A 272 -3.57 -18.90 -9.41
CA LEU A 272 -3.07 -19.04 -8.02
C LEU A 272 -4.21 -19.08 -7.00
N LYS A 273 -5.25 -18.27 -7.19
CA LYS A 273 -6.44 -18.22 -6.32
C LYS A 273 -7.12 -19.57 -6.14
N LYS A 274 -7.15 -20.41 -7.19
CA LYS A 274 -7.87 -21.71 -7.20
C LYS A 274 -6.97 -22.89 -6.88
N PHE A 275 -5.74 -22.86 -7.36
CA PHE A 275 -4.84 -24.02 -7.35
C PHE A 275 -3.66 -23.86 -6.39
N GLY A 276 -3.36 -22.65 -5.94
CA GLY A 276 -2.29 -22.43 -4.96
C GLY A 276 -2.68 -22.86 -3.55
N SER A 277 -1.81 -23.60 -2.88
CA SER A 277 -1.93 -23.87 -1.44
C SER A 277 -1.85 -22.58 -0.62
N GLN A 278 -2.31 -22.59 0.63
CA GLN A 278 -2.21 -21.41 1.51
C GLN A 278 -0.76 -20.93 1.68
N GLY A 279 0.19 -21.86 1.79
CA GLY A 279 1.61 -21.54 1.87
C GLY A 279 2.14 -20.87 0.60
N GLN A 280 1.74 -21.36 -0.59
CA GLN A 280 2.08 -20.76 -1.89
C GLN A 280 1.50 -19.35 -2.04
N GLN A 281 0.22 -19.18 -1.70
CA GLN A 281 -0.43 -17.86 -1.74
C GLN A 281 0.28 -16.84 -0.83
N LYS A 282 0.68 -17.26 0.38
CA LYS A 282 1.44 -16.40 1.29
C LYS A 282 2.84 -16.09 0.76
N SER A 283 3.57 -17.10 0.27
CA SER A 283 4.89 -16.87 -0.34
C SER A 283 4.80 -15.92 -1.52
N PHE A 284 3.76 -16.07 -2.35
CA PHE A 284 3.48 -15.18 -3.46
C PHE A 284 3.24 -13.73 -3.01
N LEU A 285 2.39 -13.56 -2.00
CA LEU A 285 2.11 -12.25 -1.44
C LEU A 285 3.35 -11.58 -0.85
N ILE A 286 4.15 -12.32 -0.08
CA ILE A 286 5.37 -11.78 0.51
C ILE A 286 6.37 -11.42 -0.59
N ALA A 287 6.55 -12.28 -1.60
CA ALA A 287 7.40 -11.98 -2.75
C ALA A 287 6.93 -10.72 -3.51
N LEU A 288 5.62 -10.56 -3.68
CA LEU A 288 5.01 -9.38 -4.32
C LEU A 288 5.32 -8.09 -3.55
N LYS A 289 5.23 -8.12 -2.22
CA LYS A 289 5.53 -6.98 -1.35
C LYS A 289 7.03 -6.69 -1.24
N LEU A 290 7.86 -7.72 -1.22
CA LEU A 290 9.33 -7.55 -1.25
C LEU A 290 9.80 -7.03 -2.62
N ALA A 291 9.14 -7.42 -3.70
CA ALA A 291 9.34 -6.81 -5.02
C ALA A 291 9.00 -5.32 -5.01
N GLN A 292 7.88 -4.94 -4.37
CA GLN A 292 7.52 -3.53 -4.16
C GLN A 292 8.62 -2.77 -3.42
N TYR A 293 9.18 -3.39 -2.37
CA TYR A 293 10.31 -2.80 -1.63
C TYR A 293 11.52 -2.56 -2.53
N SER A 294 11.94 -3.58 -3.26
CA SER A 294 13.10 -3.51 -4.16
C SER A 294 12.90 -2.50 -5.28
N PHE A 295 11.70 -2.45 -5.85
CA PHE A 295 11.31 -1.47 -6.86
C PHE A 295 11.40 -0.03 -6.31
N PHE A 296 10.89 0.22 -5.09
CA PHE A 296 11.03 1.53 -4.45
C PHE A 296 12.49 1.91 -4.21
N LYS A 297 13.28 0.98 -3.69
CA LYS A 297 14.70 1.20 -3.43
C LYS A 297 15.45 1.60 -4.71
N GLU A 298 15.17 0.92 -5.82
CA GLU A 298 15.79 1.24 -7.11
C GLU A 298 15.33 2.61 -7.63
N LYS A 299 14.02 2.88 -7.62
CA LYS A 299 13.47 4.13 -8.16
C LYS A 299 13.80 5.37 -7.32
N LYS A 300 13.94 5.22 -6.01
CA LYS A 300 14.21 6.33 -5.08
C LYS A 300 15.69 6.51 -4.74
N GLY A 301 16.53 5.48 -4.94
CA GLY A 301 17.94 5.49 -4.58
C GLY A 301 18.21 5.35 -3.08
N PHE A 302 17.19 5.06 -2.26
CA PHE A 302 17.30 4.79 -0.83
C PHE A 302 16.26 3.76 -0.37
N SER A 303 16.52 3.11 0.74
CA SER A 303 15.63 2.06 1.28
C SER A 303 14.34 2.65 1.84
N PRO A 304 13.15 2.13 1.44
CA PRO A 304 11.88 2.46 2.06
C PRO A 304 11.79 1.88 3.49
N LEU A 305 10.78 2.27 4.27
CA LEU A 305 10.43 1.59 5.51
C LEU A 305 9.74 0.25 5.20
N LEU A 306 10.01 -0.78 6.02
CA LEU A 306 9.33 -2.07 5.92
C LEU A 306 8.56 -2.36 7.21
N LEU A 307 7.24 -2.53 7.09
CA LEU A 307 6.35 -2.86 8.19
C LEU A 307 5.82 -4.29 8.01
N LEU A 308 6.00 -5.12 9.03
CA LEU A 308 5.64 -6.53 9.04
C LEU A 308 4.67 -6.81 10.19
N ASP A 309 3.37 -6.94 9.87
CA ASP A 309 2.32 -7.16 10.86
C ASP A 309 1.94 -8.64 10.94
N ASP A 310 2.25 -9.28 12.06
CA ASP A 310 1.91 -10.69 12.38
C ASP A 310 2.17 -11.68 11.21
N ILE A 311 3.28 -11.47 10.45
CA ILE A 311 3.56 -12.24 9.23
C ILE A 311 3.98 -13.68 9.49
N PHE A 312 4.45 -13.99 10.71
CA PHE A 312 4.98 -15.30 11.06
C PHE A 312 3.89 -16.33 11.32
N ASP A 313 2.65 -15.89 11.51
CA ASP A 313 1.51 -16.78 11.69
C ASP A 313 1.26 -17.60 10.41
N LYS A 314 1.22 -18.95 10.54
CA LYS A 314 0.93 -19.88 9.43
C LYS A 314 2.00 -19.97 8.31
N LEU A 315 3.21 -19.51 8.50
CA LEU A 315 4.38 -19.90 7.71
C LEU A 315 5.12 -21.05 8.40
N ASP A 316 5.70 -21.94 7.62
CA ASP A 316 6.63 -22.93 8.17
C ASP A 316 7.94 -22.26 8.60
N ASP A 317 8.65 -22.89 9.55
CA ASP A 317 9.88 -22.32 10.13
C ASP A 317 10.96 -22.07 9.07
N LYS A 318 11.04 -22.90 8.03
CA LYS A 318 12.02 -22.75 6.95
C LYS A 318 11.77 -21.45 6.15
N ARG A 319 10.52 -21.19 5.77
CA ARG A 319 10.12 -19.97 5.03
C ARG A 319 10.26 -18.74 5.92
N THR A 320 9.84 -18.83 7.18
CA THR A 320 10.01 -17.76 8.17
C THR A 320 11.48 -17.37 8.30
N LYS A 321 12.37 -18.33 8.52
CA LYS A 321 13.80 -18.08 8.62
C LYS A 321 14.39 -17.44 7.36
N LYS A 322 13.99 -17.92 6.17
CA LYS A 322 14.45 -17.34 4.89
C LYS A 322 14.01 -15.89 4.72
N ILE A 323 12.74 -15.60 5.01
CA ILE A 323 12.21 -14.23 4.91
C ILE A 323 12.95 -13.32 5.87
N MET A 324 13.19 -13.77 7.11
CA MET A 324 13.90 -12.98 8.10
C MET A 324 15.37 -12.79 7.74
N GLN A 325 16.05 -13.81 7.23
CA GLN A 325 17.40 -13.66 6.69
C GLN A 325 17.44 -12.62 5.56
N MET A 326 16.50 -12.73 4.60
CA MET A 326 16.44 -11.81 3.47
C MET A 326 16.21 -10.35 3.93
N VAL A 327 15.24 -10.11 4.82
CA VAL A 327 14.91 -8.75 5.26
C VAL A 327 15.93 -8.18 6.24
N SER A 328 16.70 -9.03 6.92
CA SER A 328 17.78 -8.61 7.84
C SER A 328 19.11 -8.34 7.14
N ASP A 329 19.22 -8.62 5.84
CA ASP A 329 20.38 -8.22 5.05
C ASP A 329 20.51 -6.68 5.01
N ASP A 330 21.74 -6.18 4.86
CA ASP A 330 22.04 -4.74 4.74
C ASP A 330 21.36 -4.10 3.50
N ALA A 331 20.75 -4.94 2.66
CA ALA A 331 19.92 -4.51 1.55
C ALA A 331 18.61 -3.84 2.00
N PHE A 332 18.10 -4.16 3.19
CA PHE A 332 16.89 -3.55 3.74
C PHE A 332 17.27 -2.42 4.71
N GLY A 333 16.44 -1.39 4.75
CA GLY A 333 16.59 -0.26 5.67
C GLY A 333 15.94 -0.55 7.03
N GLN A 334 15.23 0.43 7.57
CA GLN A 334 14.55 0.27 8.84
C GLN A 334 13.32 -0.66 8.72
N ILE A 335 13.22 -1.58 9.68
CA ILE A 335 12.17 -2.58 9.74
C ILE A 335 11.39 -2.41 11.04
N PHE A 336 10.07 -2.53 10.96
CA PHE A 336 9.19 -2.66 12.09
C PHE A 336 8.44 -3.99 12.00
N VAL A 337 8.44 -4.77 13.06
CA VAL A 337 7.79 -6.08 13.10
C VAL A 337 6.89 -6.20 14.32
N THR A 338 5.74 -6.81 14.16
CA THR A 338 4.87 -7.17 15.31
C THR A 338 4.86 -8.67 15.51
N ASP A 339 4.80 -9.09 16.78
CA ASP A 339 4.60 -10.47 17.18
C ASP A 339 3.92 -10.53 18.54
N THR A 340 3.28 -11.67 18.84
CA THR A 340 2.75 -11.95 20.17
C THR A 340 3.82 -12.49 21.12
N ASP A 341 4.89 -13.08 20.59
CA ASP A 341 5.95 -13.75 21.33
C ASP A 341 7.30 -13.03 21.19
N ALA A 342 7.72 -12.38 22.28
CA ALA A 342 8.98 -11.66 22.34
C ALA A 342 10.21 -12.59 22.28
N ASP A 343 10.10 -13.80 22.83
CA ASP A 343 11.21 -14.73 22.90
C ASP A 343 11.47 -15.34 21.52
N ARG A 344 10.41 -15.66 20.78
CA ARG A 344 10.50 -16.09 19.37
C ARG A 344 11.22 -15.06 18.51
N ILE A 345 10.81 -13.81 18.60
CA ILE A 345 11.47 -12.72 17.83
C ILE A 345 12.91 -12.56 18.23
N SER A 346 13.21 -12.52 19.53
CA SER A 346 14.58 -12.41 20.04
C SER A 346 15.46 -13.53 19.51
N GLN A 347 14.99 -14.79 19.56
CA GLN A 347 15.72 -15.95 19.07
C GLN A 347 16.00 -15.87 17.57
N ILE A 348 15.00 -15.48 16.75
CA ILE A 348 15.16 -15.33 15.30
C ILE A 348 16.28 -14.33 14.98
N PHE A 349 16.29 -13.15 15.65
CA PHE A 349 17.29 -12.12 15.38
C PHE A 349 18.66 -12.47 15.94
N GLN A 350 18.73 -13.18 17.07
CA GLN A 350 19.96 -13.74 17.61
C GLN A 350 20.59 -14.76 16.67
N ASP A 351 19.79 -15.68 16.10
CA ASP A 351 20.23 -16.68 15.13
C ASP A 351 20.77 -16.06 13.83
N ILE A 352 20.27 -14.88 13.46
CA ILE A 352 20.70 -14.13 12.28
C ILE A 352 21.92 -13.22 12.59
N GLY A 353 22.21 -12.99 13.89
CA GLY A 353 23.30 -12.11 14.33
C GLY A 353 23.05 -10.62 14.06
N LYS A 354 21.79 -10.18 14.04
CA LYS A 354 21.41 -8.78 13.80
C LYS A 354 20.78 -8.15 15.05
N PRO A 355 21.09 -6.87 15.34
CA PRO A 355 20.51 -6.18 16.48
C PRO A 355 19.03 -5.89 16.27
N ILE A 356 18.27 -6.00 17.36
CA ILE A 356 16.85 -5.67 17.41
C ILE A 356 16.54 -4.85 18.66
N ARG A 357 15.67 -3.85 18.51
CA ARG A 357 15.10 -3.08 19.63
C ARG A 357 13.68 -3.57 19.87
N ILE A 358 13.36 -3.96 21.09
CA ILE A 358 12.07 -4.59 21.42
C ILE A 358 11.26 -3.65 22.30
N PHE A 359 10.00 -3.49 21.96
CA PHE A 359 9.01 -2.74 22.73
C PHE A 359 7.90 -3.67 23.22
N ASP A 360 7.65 -3.69 24.51
CA ASP A 360 6.49 -4.38 25.10
C ASP A 360 5.27 -3.46 25.02
N VAL A 361 4.23 -3.93 24.33
CA VAL A 361 2.99 -3.17 24.09
C VAL A 361 1.88 -3.71 24.97
N LYS A 362 1.33 -2.86 25.85
CA LYS A 362 0.24 -3.19 26.76
C LYS A 362 -0.77 -2.05 26.81
N GLU A 363 -2.04 -2.33 26.53
CA GLU A 363 -3.18 -1.42 26.71
C GLU A 363 -2.98 0.00 26.14
N GLY A 364 -2.37 0.13 24.98
CA GLY A 364 -2.11 1.43 24.36
C GLY A 364 -0.91 2.19 24.96
N ALA A 365 -0.03 1.49 25.64
CA ALA A 365 1.30 1.97 26.01
C ALA A 365 2.36 1.04 25.41
N ALA A 366 3.50 1.59 25.01
CA ALA A 366 4.63 0.83 24.49
C ALA A 366 5.90 1.29 25.20
N ASN A 367 6.62 0.34 25.81
CA ASN A 367 7.83 0.61 26.55
C ASN A 367 8.99 -0.23 26.01
N GLU A 368 10.16 0.34 25.89
CA GLU A 368 11.34 -0.42 25.49
C GLU A 368 11.64 -1.50 26.52
N LYS A 369 11.84 -2.73 26.03
CA LYS A 369 12.30 -3.86 26.84
C LYS A 369 13.83 -3.80 26.91
N ILE A 370 14.34 -3.53 28.12
CA ILE A 370 15.79 -3.50 28.38
C ILE A 370 16.38 -4.90 28.39
#